data_3e9080b2b2178909c0cfeabe400e7623
#
_entry.id   3e9080b2b2178909c0cfeabe400e7623
#
_cell.length_a   1.000
_cell.length_b   1.000
_cell.length_c   1.000
_cell.angle_alpha   90.00
_cell.angle_beta   90.00
_cell.angle_gamma   90.00
#
_symmetry.space_group_name_H-M   'P 1'
#
loop_
_entity.id
_entity.type
_entity.pdbx_description
1 polymer ?
#
loop_
_entity_poly.entity_id
_entity_poly.type
_entity_poly.pdbx_seq_one_letter_code
_entity_poly.pdbx_strand_id
1 'polypeptide(L)'
;MNEIGEELQYARESSGVSLNEASKDLGIKVEILENIEDGRTGAFKDIFELKEYISNYAKYLGLNEEELIDEFNEYMFEYTSKIPIKEIEKTIELKIKEDKKDDEIASPYTKKTKKYNKWVYITIYAVIFLLVLFTIIWSVKQVTINRNVTDTISYGK
;
A
#
# COMPACT_ATOMS: atom_id res chain seq x y z
N MET A 1 -9.66 23.47 -15.91
CA MET A 1 -8.20 23.75 -15.73
C MET A 1 -7.70 24.83 -16.67
N ASN A 2 -8.13 24.87 -17.94
CA ASN A 2 -7.75 25.97 -18.84
C ASN A 2 -8.25 27.34 -18.33
N GLU A 3 -9.46 27.39 -17.79
CA GLU A 3 -10.04 28.63 -17.23
C GLU A 3 -9.19 29.15 -16.06
N ILE A 4 -8.80 28.28 -15.13
CA ILE A 4 -7.89 28.63 -14.02
C ILE A 4 -6.54 29.14 -14.53
N GLY A 5 -5.97 28.47 -15.54
CA GLY A 5 -4.70 28.88 -16.14
C GLY A 5 -4.78 30.26 -16.82
N GLU A 6 -5.84 30.48 -17.60
CA GLU A 6 -6.11 31.77 -18.28
C GLU A 6 -6.33 32.90 -17.25
N GLU A 7 -7.03 32.64 -16.15
CA GLU A 7 -7.25 33.63 -15.09
C GLU A 7 -5.94 34.02 -14.41
N LEU A 8 -5.10 33.04 -14.05
CA LEU A 8 -3.78 33.28 -13.49
C LEU A 8 -2.89 34.05 -14.42
N GLN A 9 -2.84 33.67 -15.70
CA GLN A 9 -2.09 34.36 -16.72
C GLN A 9 -2.55 35.80 -16.86
N TYR A 10 -3.86 36.03 -16.98
CA TYR A 10 -4.44 37.36 -17.11
C TYR A 10 -4.11 38.25 -15.91
N ALA A 11 -4.22 37.72 -14.69
CA ALA A 11 -3.89 38.45 -13.48
C ALA A 11 -2.40 38.84 -13.44
N ARG A 12 -1.51 37.90 -13.82
CA ARG A 12 -0.07 38.16 -13.91
C ARG A 12 0.25 39.27 -14.93
N GLU A 13 -0.30 39.16 -16.13
CA GLU A 13 -0.05 40.13 -17.20
C GLU A 13 -0.62 41.51 -16.86
N SER A 14 -1.81 41.54 -16.23
CA SER A 14 -2.43 42.78 -15.78
C SER A 14 -1.63 43.46 -14.66
N SER A 15 -0.92 42.70 -13.86
CA SER A 15 -0.01 43.19 -12.83
C SER A 15 1.36 43.60 -13.40
N GLY A 16 1.62 43.34 -14.69
CA GLY A 16 2.89 43.64 -15.36
C GLY A 16 4.04 42.72 -14.91
N VAL A 17 3.73 41.56 -14.31
CA VAL A 17 4.71 40.62 -13.79
C VAL A 17 5.09 39.61 -14.88
N SER A 18 6.38 39.40 -15.09
CA SER A 18 6.87 38.35 -15.98
C SER A 18 6.90 36.98 -15.30
N LEU A 19 6.80 35.89 -16.09
CA LEU A 19 6.94 34.53 -15.57
C LEU A 19 8.26 34.30 -14.81
N ASN A 20 9.36 34.92 -15.28
CA ASN A 20 10.66 34.85 -14.63
C ASN A 20 10.67 35.55 -13.26
N GLU A 21 9.95 36.63 -13.10
CA GLU A 21 9.81 37.37 -11.85
C GLU A 21 8.96 36.56 -10.87
N ALA A 22 7.77 36.13 -11.28
CA ALA A 22 6.91 35.24 -10.46
C ALA A 22 7.65 33.95 -10.02
N SER A 23 8.43 33.36 -10.91
CA SER A 23 9.25 32.18 -10.62
C SER A 23 10.26 32.44 -9.51
N LYS A 24 10.94 33.57 -9.52
CA LYS A 24 11.93 33.94 -8.48
C LYS A 24 11.26 34.21 -7.15
N ASP A 25 10.15 34.94 -7.17
CA ASP A 25 9.44 35.37 -5.97
C ASP A 25 8.77 34.20 -5.27
N LEU A 26 8.21 33.26 -6.03
CA LEU A 26 7.54 32.06 -5.52
C LEU A 26 8.50 30.89 -5.24
N GLY A 27 9.72 30.92 -5.79
CA GLY A 27 10.64 29.78 -5.76
C GLY A 27 10.16 28.59 -6.61
N ILE A 28 9.26 28.83 -7.56
CA ILE A 28 8.68 27.84 -8.47
C ILE A 28 9.36 27.98 -9.83
N LYS A 29 9.72 26.85 -10.48
CA LYS A 29 10.35 26.91 -11.80
C LYS A 29 9.42 27.53 -12.85
N VAL A 30 9.98 28.29 -13.78
CA VAL A 30 9.25 28.92 -14.87
C VAL A 30 8.40 27.93 -15.66
N GLU A 31 8.96 26.75 -15.98
CA GLU A 31 8.26 25.68 -16.69
C GLU A 31 7.00 25.20 -15.96
N ILE A 32 7.03 25.21 -14.63
CA ILE A 32 5.87 24.82 -13.79
C ILE A 32 4.77 25.86 -13.91
N LEU A 33 5.11 27.15 -13.78
CA LEU A 33 4.16 28.24 -13.91
C LEU A 33 3.56 28.28 -15.34
N GLU A 34 4.37 28.08 -16.35
CA GLU A 34 3.93 27.99 -17.74
C GLU A 34 2.95 26.82 -17.95
N ASN A 35 3.25 25.64 -17.41
CA ASN A 35 2.34 24.49 -17.48
C ASN A 35 1.02 24.73 -16.75
N ILE A 36 1.03 25.52 -15.67
CA ILE A 36 -0.19 25.89 -14.93
C ILE A 36 -1.02 26.84 -15.79
N GLU A 37 -0.43 27.89 -16.34
CA GLU A 37 -1.12 28.85 -17.21
C GLU A 37 -1.68 28.19 -18.47
N ASP A 38 -0.95 27.23 -19.06
CA ASP A 38 -1.41 26.44 -20.19
C ASP A 38 -2.43 25.35 -19.86
N GLY A 39 -2.77 25.17 -18.58
CA GLY A 39 -3.72 24.16 -18.15
C GLY A 39 -3.23 22.70 -18.29
N ARG A 40 -1.92 22.47 -18.40
CA ARG A 40 -1.30 21.16 -18.66
C ARG A 40 -1.15 20.33 -17.40
N THR A 41 -2.24 19.79 -16.87
CA THR A 41 -2.23 18.93 -15.66
C THR A 41 -1.39 17.67 -15.80
N GLY A 42 -1.27 17.12 -17.00
CA GLY A 42 -0.47 15.90 -17.27
C GLY A 42 1.05 16.09 -17.11
N ALA A 43 1.54 17.32 -16.97
CA ALA A 43 2.94 17.62 -16.70
C ALA A 43 3.33 17.37 -15.22
N PHE A 44 2.34 17.23 -14.34
CA PHE A 44 2.53 17.07 -12.90
C PHE A 44 2.37 15.62 -12.48
N LYS A 45 3.29 15.14 -11.64
CA LYS A 45 3.24 13.78 -11.08
C LYS A 45 2.31 13.67 -9.87
N ASP A 46 2.19 14.78 -9.14
CA ASP A 46 1.38 14.86 -7.92
C ASP A 46 0.37 16.01 -8.07
N ILE A 47 -0.90 15.67 -7.93
CA ILE A 47 -2.00 16.60 -8.02
C ILE A 47 -2.08 17.53 -6.79
N PHE A 48 -1.61 17.06 -5.64
CA PHE A 48 -1.56 17.88 -4.42
C PHE A 48 -0.48 18.96 -4.55
N GLU A 49 0.65 18.63 -5.17
CA GLU A 49 1.70 19.61 -5.48
C GLU A 49 1.20 20.67 -6.46
N LEU A 50 0.47 20.26 -7.51
CA LEU A 50 -0.15 21.19 -8.44
C LEU A 50 -1.14 22.13 -7.74
N LYS A 51 -1.99 21.60 -6.85
CA LYS A 51 -2.92 22.40 -6.05
C LYS A 51 -2.21 23.43 -5.21
N GLU A 52 -1.09 23.07 -4.57
CA GLU A 52 -0.28 23.97 -3.75
C GLU A 52 0.34 25.09 -4.62
N TYR A 53 0.83 24.75 -5.80
CA TYR A 53 1.36 25.76 -6.73
C TYR A 53 0.29 26.74 -7.20
N ILE A 54 -0.92 26.27 -7.54
CA ILE A 54 -2.05 27.13 -7.92
C ILE A 54 -2.41 28.05 -6.74
N SER A 55 -2.51 27.54 -5.53
CA SER A 55 -2.81 28.28 -4.31
C SER A 55 -1.78 29.40 -4.07
N ASN A 56 -0.49 29.07 -4.11
CA ASN A 56 0.59 30.02 -3.91
C ASN A 56 0.64 31.09 -5.01
N TYR A 57 0.37 30.68 -6.25
CA TYR A 57 0.37 31.61 -7.39
C TYR A 57 -0.82 32.55 -7.34
N ALA A 58 -2.02 32.06 -7.01
CA ALA A 58 -3.22 32.89 -6.81
C ALA A 58 -3.00 33.94 -5.72
N LYS A 59 -2.46 33.54 -4.57
CA LYS A 59 -2.10 34.47 -3.48
C LYS A 59 -1.12 35.56 -3.91
N TYR A 60 -0.09 35.17 -4.64
CA TYR A 60 0.93 36.09 -5.15
C TYR A 60 0.31 37.15 -6.07
N LEU A 61 -0.63 36.73 -6.89
CA LEU A 61 -1.33 37.62 -7.85
C LEU A 61 -2.51 38.39 -7.22
N GLY A 62 -2.83 38.15 -5.95
CA GLY A 62 -3.93 38.79 -5.24
C GLY A 62 -5.32 38.30 -5.67
N LEU A 63 -5.40 37.11 -6.24
CA LEU A 63 -6.67 36.45 -6.57
C LEU A 63 -7.30 35.78 -5.35
N ASN A 64 -8.59 35.45 -5.46
CA ASN A 64 -9.28 34.67 -4.43
C ASN A 64 -8.84 33.20 -4.50
N GLU A 65 -7.92 32.85 -3.59
CA GLU A 65 -7.39 31.49 -3.53
C GLU A 65 -8.47 30.42 -3.31
N GLU A 66 -9.43 30.67 -2.43
CA GLU A 66 -10.47 29.70 -2.10
C GLU A 66 -11.33 29.37 -3.34
N GLU A 67 -11.70 30.37 -4.09
CA GLU A 67 -12.50 30.23 -5.31
C GLU A 67 -11.77 29.41 -6.39
N LEU A 68 -10.50 29.74 -6.65
CA LEU A 68 -9.65 29.00 -7.62
C LEU A 68 -9.40 27.55 -7.18
N ILE A 69 -9.24 27.30 -5.89
CA ILE A 69 -9.07 25.97 -5.35
C ILE A 69 -10.36 25.14 -5.42
N ASP A 70 -11.51 25.75 -5.23
CA ASP A 70 -12.80 25.07 -5.38
C ASP A 70 -13.05 24.72 -6.84
N GLU A 71 -12.77 25.63 -7.78
CA GLU A 71 -12.83 25.36 -9.22
C GLU A 71 -11.87 24.23 -9.63
N PHE A 72 -10.65 24.23 -9.08
CA PHE A 72 -9.70 23.16 -9.31
C PHE A 72 -10.19 21.81 -8.78
N ASN A 73 -10.79 21.77 -7.58
CA ASN A 73 -11.36 20.55 -7.00
C ASN A 73 -12.53 20.03 -7.86
N GLU A 74 -13.39 20.92 -8.39
CA GLU A 74 -14.50 20.55 -9.27
C GLU A 74 -13.98 19.97 -10.59
N TYR A 75 -13.00 20.62 -11.22
CA TYR A 75 -12.30 20.10 -12.38
C TYR A 75 -11.73 18.71 -12.14
N MET A 76 -11.06 18.50 -11.02
CA MET A 76 -10.47 17.21 -10.68
C MET A 76 -11.53 16.14 -10.44
N PHE A 77 -12.64 16.48 -9.81
CA PHE A 77 -13.77 15.56 -9.63
C PHE A 77 -14.35 15.12 -10.97
N GLU A 78 -14.57 16.07 -11.90
CA GLU A 78 -15.02 15.75 -13.25
C GLU A 78 -14.02 14.88 -14.02
N TYR A 79 -12.74 15.21 -13.94
CA TYR A 79 -11.68 14.46 -14.60
C TYR A 79 -11.61 13.02 -14.11
N THR A 80 -11.65 12.80 -12.79
CA THR A 80 -11.61 11.45 -12.20
C THR A 80 -12.90 10.68 -12.43
N SER A 81 -14.04 11.34 -12.48
CA SER A 81 -15.34 10.69 -12.76
C SER A 81 -15.45 10.16 -14.20
N LYS A 82 -14.68 10.73 -15.13
CA LYS A 82 -14.65 10.30 -16.54
C LYS A 82 -13.68 9.14 -16.80
N ILE A 83 -12.86 8.72 -15.81
CA ILE A 83 -11.95 7.59 -15.99
C ILE A 83 -12.77 6.30 -16.03
N PRO A 84 -12.75 5.54 -17.15
CA PRO A 84 -13.48 4.28 -17.25
C PRO A 84 -12.98 3.29 -16.21
N ILE A 85 -13.89 2.66 -15.45
CA ILE A 85 -13.57 1.66 -14.42
C ILE A 85 -12.63 0.57 -14.98
N LYS A 86 -12.77 0.21 -16.26
CA LYS A 86 -11.90 -0.74 -16.95
C LYS A 86 -10.42 -0.34 -17.03
N GLU A 87 -10.11 0.95 -17.09
CA GLU A 87 -8.71 1.44 -17.07
C GLU A 87 -8.12 1.35 -15.67
N ILE A 88 -8.93 1.64 -14.66
CA ILE A 88 -8.54 1.49 -13.25
C ILE A 88 -8.24 0.02 -12.94
N GLU A 89 -9.14 -0.89 -13.33
CA GLU A 89 -8.95 -2.35 -13.17
C GLU A 89 -7.67 -2.84 -13.84
N LYS A 90 -7.41 -2.41 -15.08
CA LYS A 90 -6.20 -2.78 -15.82
C LYS A 90 -4.92 -2.27 -15.15
N THR A 91 -4.96 -1.05 -14.62
CA THR A 91 -3.81 -0.46 -13.90
C THR A 91 -3.54 -1.16 -12.57
N ILE A 92 -4.61 -1.54 -11.86
CA ILE A 92 -4.52 -2.32 -10.62
C ILE A 92 -3.96 -3.72 -10.92
N GLU A 93 -4.43 -4.41 -11.98
CA GLU A 93 -3.88 -5.71 -12.38
C GLU A 93 -2.41 -5.65 -12.76
N LEU A 94 -1.97 -4.58 -13.45
CA LEU A 94 -0.57 -4.39 -13.80
C LEU A 94 0.29 -4.17 -12.56
N LYS A 95 -0.15 -3.33 -11.62
CA LYS A 95 0.55 -3.12 -10.34
C LYS A 95 0.61 -4.40 -9.49
N ILE A 96 -0.47 -5.16 -9.41
CA ILE A 96 -0.47 -6.45 -8.69
C ILE A 96 0.49 -7.46 -9.35
N LYS A 97 0.68 -7.40 -10.67
CA LYS A 97 1.66 -8.25 -11.39
C LYS A 97 3.09 -7.78 -11.18
N GLU A 98 3.32 -6.48 -11.07
CA GLU A 98 4.64 -5.91 -10.73
C GLU A 98 5.01 -6.20 -9.28
N ASP A 99 4.12 -5.96 -8.33
CA ASP A 99 4.33 -6.26 -6.91
C ASP A 99 4.60 -7.76 -6.65
N LYS A 100 4.01 -8.65 -7.45
CA LYS A 100 4.32 -10.09 -7.39
C LYS A 100 5.70 -10.46 -7.93
N LYS A 101 6.30 -9.64 -8.80
CA LYS A 101 7.69 -9.84 -9.27
C LYS A 101 8.71 -9.28 -8.29
N ASP A 102 8.33 -8.21 -7.56
CA ASP A 102 9.19 -7.58 -6.55
C ASP A 102 9.18 -8.31 -5.19
N ASP A 103 8.32 -9.31 -5.00
CA ASP A 103 8.31 -10.18 -3.81
C ASP A 103 9.62 -11.01 -3.63
N GLU A 104 10.54 -10.97 -4.60
CA GLU A 104 11.88 -11.54 -4.47
C GLU A 104 12.91 -10.55 -3.86
N ILE A 105 12.59 -9.26 -3.75
CA ILE A 105 13.46 -8.27 -3.10
C ILE A 105 12.98 -8.07 -1.67
N ALA A 106 13.41 -8.97 -0.78
CA ALA A 106 13.11 -8.87 0.64
C ALA A 106 13.76 -7.61 1.24
N SER A 107 12.95 -6.61 1.59
CA SER A 107 13.40 -5.50 2.42
C SER A 107 14.02 -6.05 3.73
N PRO A 108 15.19 -5.54 4.18
CA PRO A 108 15.85 -6.03 5.40
C PRO A 108 15.00 -5.86 6.67
N TYR A 109 13.92 -5.12 6.61
CA TYR A 109 12.99 -4.89 7.72
C TYR A 109 11.77 -5.82 7.75
N THR A 110 11.49 -6.55 6.69
CA THR A 110 10.34 -7.49 6.64
C THR A 110 10.84 -8.89 6.97
N LYS A 111 10.84 -9.29 8.24
CA LYS A 111 11.03 -10.70 8.62
C LYS A 111 9.87 -11.50 8.06
N LYS A 112 10.11 -12.26 6.99
CA LYS A 112 9.14 -13.25 6.50
C LYS A 112 8.85 -14.23 7.63
N THR A 113 7.67 -14.19 8.21
CA THR A 113 7.20 -15.24 9.12
C THR A 113 7.14 -16.52 8.31
N LYS A 114 7.98 -17.51 8.64
CA LYS A 114 7.96 -18.84 8.01
C LYS A 114 6.55 -19.40 8.23
N LYS A 115 5.76 -19.46 7.17
CA LYS A 115 4.45 -20.10 7.16
C LYS A 115 4.70 -21.59 7.31
N TYR A 116 4.64 -22.11 8.56
CA TYR A 116 4.77 -23.54 8.81
C TYR A 116 3.65 -24.27 8.09
N ASN A 117 4.05 -25.23 7.26
CA ASN A 117 3.10 -26.03 6.51
C ASN A 117 2.20 -26.79 7.49
N LYS A 118 0.88 -26.78 7.30
CA LYS A 118 -0.10 -27.47 8.18
C LYS A 118 0.24 -28.97 8.39
N TRP A 119 0.93 -29.57 7.41
CA TRP A 119 1.45 -30.95 7.48
C TRP A 119 2.46 -31.18 8.61
N VAL A 120 3.26 -30.16 8.98
CA VAL A 120 4.22 -30.26 10.09
C VAL A 120 3.51 -30.45 11.41
N TYR A 121 2.39 -29.76 11.62
CA TYR A 121 1.58 -29.96 12.84
C TYR A 121 0.95 -31.35 12.89
N ILE A 122 0.45 -31.86 11.76
CA ILE A 122 -0.14 -33.20 11.65
C ILE A 122 0.91 -34.26 12.00
N THR A 123 2.14 -34.16 11.50
CA THR A 123 3.22 -35.12 11.83
C THR A 123 3.61 -35.07 13.28
N ILE A 124 3.67 -33.88 13.89
CA ILE A 124 3.97 -33.75 15.34
C ILE A 124 2.88 -34.42 16.17
N TYR A 125 1.60 -34.21 15.90
CA TYR A 125 0.50 -34.85 16.61
C TYR A 125 0.48 -36.35 16.40
N ALA A 126 0.80 -36.86 15.21
CA ALA A 126 0.90 -38.30 14.96
C ALA A 126 2.01 -38.95 15.78
N VAL A 127 3.17 -38.32 15.91
CA VAL A 127 4.29 -38.84 16.74
C VAL A 127 3.91 -38.86 18.22
N ILE A 128 3.28 -37.80 18.73
CA ILE A 128 2.82 -37.74 20.12
C ILE A 128 1.80 -38.85 20.38
N PHE A 129 0.85 -39.06 19.47
CA PHE A 129 -0.16 -40.14 19.60
C PHE A 129 0.47 -41.53 19.65
N LEU A 130 1.47 -41.83 18.81
CA LEU A 130 2.21 -43.09 18.80
C LEU A 130 2.98 -43.30 20.11
N LEU A 131 3.58 -42.26 20.68
CA LEU A 131 4.27 -42.35 21.98
C LEU A 131 3.30 -42.68 23.12
N VAL A 132 2.12 -42.06 23.13
CA VAL A 132 1.09 -42.36 24.13
C VAL A 132 0.59 -43.80 23.99
N LEU A 133 0.32 -44.29 22.80
CA LEU A 133 -0.06 -45.68 22.57
C LEU A 133 1.04 -46.64 23.05
N PHE A 134 2.31 -46.36 22.77
CA PHE A 134 3.42 -47.17 23.19
C PHE A 134 3.52 -47.26 24.73
N THR A 135 3.34 -46.16 25.45
CA THR A 135 3.35 -46.15 26.91
C THR A 135 2.20 -46.95 27.50
N ILE A 136 1.00 -46.87 26.90
CA ILE A 136 -0.17 -47.66 27.34
C ILE A 136 0.09 -49.17 27.15
N ILE A 137 0.58 -49.55 25.96
CA ILE A 137 0.88 -50.98 25.67
C ILE A 137 1.96 -51.51 26.61
N TRP A 138 3.00 -50.73 26.86
CA TRP A 138 4.07 -51.11 27.79
C TRP A 138 3.56 -51.23 29.22
N SER A 139 2.73 -50.30 29.68
CA SER A 139 2.09 -50.36 31.00
C SER A 139 1.22 -51.61 31.17
N VAL A 140 0.40 -51.95 30.15
CA VAL A 140 -0.43 -53.16 30.18
C VAL A 140 0.42 -54.43 30.22
N LYS A 141 1.49 -54.51 29.42
CA LYS A 141 2.44 -55.63 29.47
C LYS A 141 3.09 -55.77 30.85
N GLN A 142 3.50 -54.66 31.46
CA GLN A 142 4.12 -54.67 32.79
C GLN A 142 3.17 -55.22 33.84
N VAL A 143 1.91 -54.80 33.83
CA VAL A 143 0.88 -55.32 34.77
C VAL A 143 0.59 -56.79 34.54
N THR A 144 0.52 -57.24 33.29
CA THR A 144 0.28 -58.65 32.94
C THR A 144 1.42 -59.56 33.40
N ILE A 145 2.67 -59.11 33.20
CA ILE A 145 3.86 -59.89 33.69
C ILE A 145 3.87 -60.00 35.22
N ASN A 146 3.60 -58.90 35.93
CA ASN A 146 3.54 -58.90 37.39
C ASN A 146 2.43 -59.81 37.92
N ARG A 147 1.26 -59.92 37.30
CA ARG A 147 0.19 -60.82 37.65
C ARG A 147 0.62 -62.31 37.52
N ASN A 148 1.22 -62.66 36.40
CA ASN A 148 1.67 -64.03 36.13
C ASN A 148 2.77 -64.51 37.14
N VAL A 149 3.63 -63.54 37.57
CA VAL A 149 4.66 -63.86 38.57
C VAL A 149 4.05 -64.11 39.97
N THR A 150 3.03 -63.34 40.36
CA THR A 150 2.35 -63.53 41.65
C THR A 150 1.53 -64.80 41.68
N ASP A 151 0.91 -65.24 40.61
CA ASP A 151 0.13 -66.47 40.52
C ASP A 151 1.05 -67.69 40.55
N THR A 152 2.23 -67.71 39.95
CA THR A 152 3.20 -68.81 40.02
C THR A 152 3.80 -69.01 41.43
N ILE A 153 3.93 -67.93 42.21
CA ILE A 153 4.44 -68.05 43.60
C ILE A 153 3.36 -68.56 44.56
N SER A 154 2.08 -68.37 44.26
CA SER A 154 0.97 -68.81 45.10
C SER A 154 0.66 -70.31 44.99
N TYR A 155 1.05 -71.04 43.95
CA TYR A 155 0.82 -72.45 43.72
C TYR A 155 2.00 -73.36 44.18
N GLY A 156 3.04 -72.80 44.74
CA GLY A 156 4.26 -73.53 45.19
C GLY A 156 4.34 -73.75 46.68
N LYS A 157 3.22 -73.85 47.45
CA LYS A 157 3.17 -74.16 48.84
C LYS A 157 2.27 -75.38 49.12
#